data_16fd62e24898e0d1ce083e55bc91bb82
#
_entry.id   16fd62e24898e0d1ce083e55bc91bb82
#
_cell.length_a   1.000
_cell.length_b   1.000
_cell.length_c   1.000
_cell.angle_alpha   90.00
_cell.angle_beta   90.00
_cell.angle_gamma   90.00
#
_symmetry.space_group_name_H-M   'P 1'
#
loop_
_entity.id
_entity.type
_entity.pdbx_description
1 polymer ?
#
loop_
_entity_poly.entity_id
_entity_poly.type
_entity_poly.pdbx_seq_one_letter_code
_entity_poly.pdbx_strand_id
1 'polypeptide(L)'
;MKINIVLNKKLAKKIFIYFLTASLCAVYLMFMKGRISMPKIFLSPSLQEWNPYVDGGNEEYYMNLIADAMEPYLRASNIEFDRNSPEQTLTQAIEQSNKGNYDLHFAIHSNAAPENLAGKLSGADFYFYPTSSKGKEAATVISENYKKTYPNPSNVEIIPTTTLAEVKRTKAPAVLAEVAYHDNPTQAQWIRDNINEIGKNLTEGIALYLGVPFVEP
;
A
#
# COMPACT_ATOMS: atom_id res chain seq x y z
N MET A 1 43.04 18.40 -47.06
CA MET A 1 42.62 19.72 -46.49
C MET A 1 42.36 19.52 -45.00
N LYS A 2 43.31 19.93 -44.12
CA LYS A 2 43.15 19.79 -42.65
C LYS A 2 42.41 21.03 -42.16
N ILE A 3 41.18 20.86 -41.67
CA ILE A 3 40.43 21.93 -41.08
C ILE A 3 40.94 22.09 -39.65
N ASN A 4 41.73 23.15 -39.41
CA ASN A 4 42.11 23.54 -38.07
C ASN A 4 40.99 24.34 -37.44
N ILE A 5 40.24 23.70 -36.57
CA ILE A 5 39.24 24.37 -35.71
C ILE A 5 40.01 25.04 -34.59
N VAL A 6 40.29 26.32 -34.72
CA VAL A 6 40.82 27.15 -33.63
C VAL A 6 39.63 27.44 -32.72
N LEU A 7 39.47 26.65 -31.65
CA LEU A 7 38.42 26.87 -30.68
C LEU A 7 38.75 28.17 -29.92
N ASN A 8 37.90 29.18 -30.10
CA ASN A 8 38.05 30.46 -29.42
C ASN A 8 38.07 30.29 -27.89
N LYS A 9 39.20 30.56 -27.24
CA LYS A 9 39.38 30.39 -25.78
C LYS A 9 38.28 31.04 -24.95
N LYS A 10 37.69 32.16 -25.41
CA LYS A 10 36.53 32.80 -24.78
C LYS A 10 35.24 31.94 -24.88
N LEU A 11 35.02 31.28 -26.00
CA LEU A 11 33.87 30.39 -26.20
C LEU A 11 34.00 29.10 -25.38
N ALA A 12 35.20 28.50 -25.38
CA ALA A 12 35.49 27.32 -24.55
C ALA A 12 35.27 27.61 -23.05
N LYS A 13 35.71 28.81 -22.57
CA LYS A 13 35.49 29.23 -21.18
C LYS A 13 34.02 29.48 -20.84
N LYS A 14 33.21 30.01 -21.77
CA LYS A 14 31.76 30.15 -21.61
C LYS A 14 31.06 28.79 -21.54
N ILE A 15 31.41 27.87 -22.43
CA ILE A 15 30.83 26.52 -22.47
C ILE A 15 31.19 25.77 -21.17
N PHE A 16 32.41 25.85 -20.70
CA PHE A 16 32.85 25.26 -19.44
C PHE A 16 32.07 25.80 -18.22
N ILE A 17 31.87 27.13 -18.16
CA ILE A 17 31.09 27.77 -17.09
C ILE A 17 29.64 27.32 -17.15
N TYR A 18 29.01 27.20 -18.33
CA TYR A 18 27.63 26.69 -18.49
C TYR A 18 27.50 25.25 -18.04
N PHE A 19 28.45 24.37 -18.36
CA PHE A 19 28.42 22.99 -17.88
C PHE A 19 28.63 22.89 -16.37
N LEU A 20 29.50 23.72 -15.80
CA LEU A 20 29.74 23.75 -14.35
C LEU A 20 28.51 24.26 -13.57
N THR A 21 27.84 25.32 -14.08
CA THR A 21 26.61 25.85 -13.46
C THR A 21 25.43 24.92 -13.61
N ALA A 22 25.27 24.24 -14.77
CA ALA A 22 24.22 23.24 -14.97
C ALA A 22 24.45 22.02 -14.06
N SER A 23 25.69 21.57 -13.88
CA SER A 23 26.03 20.47 -12.98
C SER A 23 25.82 20.87 -11.51
N LEU A 24 26.20 22.09 -11.10
CA LEU A 24 25.94 22.62 -9.76
C LEU A 24 24.43 22.82 -9.50
N CYS A 25 23.65 23.29 -10.50
CA CYS A 25 22.19 23.37 -10.39
C CYS A 25 21.56 21.98 -10.27
N ALA A 26 22.02 20.98 -11.02
CA ALA A 26 21.52 19.61 -10.92
C ALA A 26 21.84 19.01 -9.53
N VAL A 27 23.05 19.19 -9.03
CA VAL A 27 23.45 18.79 -7.68
C VAL A 27 22.67 19.57 -6.62
N TYR A 28 22.49 20.89 -6.78
CA TYR A 28 21.69 21.71 -5.88
C TYR A 28 20.21 21.32 -5.91
N LEU A 29 19.64 21.02 -7.07
CA LEU A 29 18.28 20.48 -7.19
C LEU A 29 18.16 19.07 -6.61
N MET A 30 19.21 18.25 -6.65
CA MET A 30 19.27 16.97 -5.92
C MET A 30 19.37 17.18 -4.41
N PHE A 31 20.08 18.19 -3.95
CA PHE A 31 20.15 18.55 -2.52
C PHE A 31 18.91 19.31 -2.02
N MET A 32 18.25 20.11 -2.88
CA MET A 32 17.01 20.84 -2.58
C MET A 32 15.74 19.99 -2.79
N LYS A 33 15.81 18.82 -3.43
CA LYS A 33 14.88 17.73 -3.15
C LYS A 33 15.15 17.35 -1.71
N GLY A 34 14.57 18.15 -0.80
CA GLY A 34 14.70 18.04 0.63
C GLY A 34 14.70 16.59 1.03
N ARG A 35 15.32 16.21 2.12
CA ARG A 35 15.27 14.88 2.72
C ARG A 35 13.92 14.30 2.38
N ILE A 36 13.85 13.45 1.34
CA ILE A 36 12.66 12.67 1.04
C ILE A 36 12.60 11.76 2.25
N SER A 37 11.81 12.16 3.24
CA SER A 37 11.49 11.27 4.34
C SER A 37 10.92 10.05 3.67
N MET A 38 11.48 8.89 3.92
CA MET A 38 10.92 7.64 3.42
C MET A 38 9.47 7.58 3.88
N PRO A 39 8.52 7.29 2.99
CA PRO A 39 7.13 7.21 3.39
C PRO A 39 6.98 6.08 4.41
N LYS A 40 6.07 6.29 5.36
CA LYS A 40 5.85 5.35 6.44
C LYS A 40 4.37 4.98 6.54
N ILE A 41 4.07 3.69 6.63
CA ILE A 41 2.71 3.19 6.79
C ILE A 41 2.53 2.48 8.14
N PHE A 42 1.29 2.41 8.60
CA PHE A 42 0.88 1.48 9.64
C PHE A 42 0.17 0.30 9.00
N LEU A 43 0.73 -0.89 9.11
CA LEU A 43 0.19 -2.13 8.59
C LEU A 43 -0.64 -2.81 9.68
N SER A 44 -1.92 -3.02 9.42
CA SER A 44 -2.89 -3.52 10.39
C SER A 44 -3.60 -4.77 9.89
N PRO A 45 -2.94 -5.96 9.90
CA PRO A 45 -3.66 -7.20 9.65
C PRO A 45 -4.73 -7.47 10.71
N SER A 46 -5.80 -8.13 10.31
CA SER A 46 -6.95 -8.46 11.17
C SER A 46 -6.53 -9.11 12.48
N LEU A 47 -7.25 -8.77 13.55
CA LEU A 47 -7.13 -9.35 14.89
C LEU A 47 -8.30 -10.29 15.21
N GLN A 48 -9.04 -10.77 14.19
CA GLN A 48 -10.26 -11.56 14.35
C GLN A 48 -9.97 -13.07 14.34
N GLU A 49 -9.33 -13.58 15.40
CA GLU A 49 -9.07 -15.02 15.58
C GLU A 49 -10.36 -15.86 15.66
N TRP A 50 -11.46 -15.24 16.09
CA TRP A 50 -12.79 -15.85 16.23
C TRP A 50 -13.57 -15.92 14.92
N ASN A 51 -13.04 -15.43 13.81
CA ASN A 51 -13.69 -15.39 12.50
C ASN A 51 -13.13 -16.51 11.61
N PRO A 52 -13.77 -17.71 11.59
CA PRO A 52 -13.19 -18.89 10.94
C PRO A 52 -13.35 -18.86 9.42
N TYR A 53 -12.34 -19.35 8.72
CA TYR A 53 -12.45 -19.71 7.31
C TYR A 53 -13.25 -21.02 7.16
N VAL A 54 -13.99 -21.13 6.06
CA VAL A 54 -14.87 -22.27 5.80
C VAL A 54 -14.17 -23.64 5.85
N ASP A 55 -12.88 -23.70 5.44
CA ASP A 55 -12.10 -24.94 5.39
C ASP A 55 -10.95 -24.96 6.40
N GLY A 56 -11.06 -24.22 7.50
CA GLY A 56 -10.08 -24.17 8.59
C GLY A 56 -9.14 -22.97 8.54
N GLY A 57 -8.56 -22.68 9.70
CA GLY A 57 -7.87 -21.43 9.97
C GLY A 57 -8.85 -20.32 10.29
N ASN A 58 -8.35 -19.10 10.40
CA ASN A 58 -9.15 -17.92 10.73
C ASN A 58 -8.62 -16.69 10.00
N GLU A 59 -9.36 -15.60 10.10
CA GLU A 59 -9.04 -14.35 9.43
C GLU A 59 -7.71 -13.76 9.91
N GLU A 60 -7.48 -13.69 11.23
CA GLU A 60 -6.20 -13.22 11.79
C GLU A 60 -5.02 -13.96 11.19
N TYR A 61 -5.06 -15.29 11.17
CA TYR A 61 -3.96 -16.12 10.67
C TYR A 61 -3.61 -15.79 9.21
N TYR A 62 -4.61 -15.80 8.31
CA TYR A 62 -4.33 -15.58 6.88
C TYR A 62 -3.98 -14.13 6.57
N MET A 63 -4.57 -13.15 7.26
CA MET A 63 -4.22 -11.73 7.05
C MET A 63 -2.82 -11.42 7.57
N ASN A 64 -2.38 -12.10 8.63
CA ASN A 64 -0.99 -12.00 9.09
C ASN A 64 -0.01 -12.62 8.09
N LEU A 65 -0.34 -13.73 7.43
CA LEU A 65 0.50 -14.30 6.36
C LEU A 65 0.61 -13.34 5.16
N ILE A 66 -0.48 -12.65 4.79
CA ILE A 66 -0.43 -11.63 3.74
C ILE A 66 0.47 -10.46 4.17
N ALA A 67 0.34 -9.99 5.42
CA ALA A 67 1.20 -8.94 5.95
C ALA A 67 2.69 -9.36 5.96
N ASP A 68 3.00 -10.61 6.33
CA ASP A 68 4.35 -11.18 6.25
C ASP A 68 4.88 -11.15 4.81
N ALA A 69 4.02 -11.50 3.84
CA ALA A 69 4.37 -11.46 2.42
C ALA A 69 4.60 -10.03 1.90
N MET A 70 3.95 -9.01 2.48
CA MET A 70 4.15 -7.59 2.12
C MET A 70 5.49 -7.03 2.60
N GLU A 71 5.96 -7.45 3.78
CA GLU A 71 7.14 -6.84 4.43
C GLU A 71 8.40 -6.80 3.55
N PRO A 72 8.82 -7.86 2.86
CA PRO A 72 10.02 -7.81 2.02
C PRO A 72 9.89 -6.79 0.88
N TYR A 73 8.71 -6.67 0.25
CA TYR A 73 8.45 -5.68 -0.80
C TYR A 73 8.41 -4.25 -0.27
N LEU A 74 7.83 -4.01 0.92
CA LEU A 74 7.84 -2.70 1.58
C LEU A 74 9.28 -2.25 1.83
N ARG A 75 10.13 -3.13 2.40
CA ARG A 75 11.55 -2.85 2.64
C ARG A 75 12.32 -2.57 1.35
N ALA A 76 12.15 -3.41 0.32
CA ALA A 76 12.80 -3.22 -0.98
C ALA A 76 12.40 -1.90 -1.65
N SER A 77 11.14 -1.48 -1.49
CA SER A 77 10.60 -0.24 -2.03
C SER A 77 10.90 1.01 -1.17
N ASN A 78 11.72 0.90 -0.11
CA ASN A 78 12.04 1.96 0.84
C ASN A 78 10.79 2.59 1.50
N ILE A 79 9.79 1.77 1.81
CA ILE A 79 8.61 2.13 2.58
C ILE A 79 8.82 1.63 4.01
N GLU A 80 8.93 2.56 4.97
CA GLU A 80 8.97 2.22 6.39
C GLU A 80 7.58 1.77 6.85
N PHE A 81 7.55 0.87 7.82
CA PHE A 81 6.29 0.45 8.41
C PHE A 81 6.42 0.07 9.87
N ASP A 82 5.35 0.31 10.61
CA ASP A 82 5.05 -0.34 11.89
C ASP A 82 3.83 -1.25 11.66
N ARG A 83 3.69 -2.27 12.51
CA ARG A 83 2.62 -3.25 12.41
C ARG A 83 2.00 -3.50 13.77
N ASN A 84 0.69 -3.78 13.83
CA ASN A 84 0.06 -4.28 15.04
C ASN A 84 0.56 -5.69 15.40
N SER A 85 0.43 -6.05 16.68
CA SER A 85 0.67 -7.42 17.16
C SER A 85 -0.66 -8.18 17.30
N PRO A 86 -0.68 -9.50 17.02
CA PRO A 86 -1.87 -10.34 17.23
C PRO A 86 -2.43 -10.30 18.65
N GLU A 87 -1.60 -10.04 19.67
CA GLU A 87 -2.04 -9.96 21.06
C GLU A 87 -2.76 -8.65 21.42
N GLN A 88 -2.81 -7.69 20.49
CA GLN A 88 -3.49 -6.41 20.73
C GLN A 88 -4.99 -6.51 20.50
N THR A 89 -5.72 -5.67 21.21
CA THR A 89 -7.11 -5.36 20.84
C THR A 89 -7.12 -4.35 19.69
N LEU A 90 -8.22 -4.30 18.95
CA LEU A 90 -8.44 -3.30 17.90
C LEU A 90 -8.22 -1.86 18.39
N THR A 91 -8.66 -1.55 19.62
CA THR A 91 -8.45 -0.22 20.20
C THR A 91 -6.97 0.08 20.41
N GLN A 92 -6.19 -0.89 20.89
CA GLN A 92 -4.73 -0.73 21.08
C GLN A 92 -4.01 -0.55 19.74
N ALA A 93 -4.39 -1.29 18.70
CA ALA A 93 -3.82 -1.14 17.35
C ALA A 93 -4.10 0.28 16.77
N ILE A 94 -5.34 0.77 16.90
CA ILE A 94 -5.71 2.13 16.48
C ILE A 94 -4.95 3.19 17.31
N GLU A 95 -4.80 3.01 18.61
CA GLU A 95 -4.03 3.93 19.47
C GLU A 95 -2.54 3.93 19.10
N GLN A 96 -1.97 2.76 18.79
CA GLN A 96 -0.59 2.66 18.31
C GLN A 96 -0.41 3.43 17.00
N SER A 97 -1.29 3.20 16.02
CA SER A 97 -1.30 3.95 14.78
C SER A 97 -1.42 5.46 15.02
N ASN A 98 -2.28 5.89 15.92
CA ASN A 98 -2.51 7.31 16.23
C ASN A 98 -1.36 7.99 16.99
N LYS A 99 -0.42 7.25 17.57
CA LYS A 99 0.80 7.77 18.23
C LYS A 99 1.89 8.09 17.22
N GLY A 100 1.90 7.42 16.07
CA GLY A 100 2.87 7.65 15.00
C GLY A 100 2.40 8.70 13.99
N ASN A 101 3.30 9.00 13.05
CA ASN A 101 3.00 9.81 11.87
C ASN A 101 3.14 8.89 10.65
N TYR A 102 2.02 8.54 10.06
CA TYR A 102 1.98 7.63 8.91
C TYR A 102 1.32 8.32 7.72
N ASP A 103 1.83 8.02 6.53
CA ASP A 103 1.26 8.47 5.26
C ASP A 103 0.04 7.66 4.88
N LEU A 104 -0.09 6.44 5.44
CA LEU A 104 -1.23 5.55 5.27
C LEU A 104 -1.37 4.62 6.48
N HIS A 105 -2.60 4.42 6.96
CA HIS A 105 -3.01 3.28 7.77
C HIS A 105 -3.67 2.27 6.84
N PHE A 106 -3.07 1.09 6.69
CA PHE A 106 -3.57 0.05 5.79
C PHE A 106 -3.98 -1.18 6.58
N ALA A 107 -5.29 -1.40 6.70
CA ALA A 107 -5.86 -2.58 7.35
C ALA A 107 -6.13 -3.68 6.32
N ILE A 108 -5.82 -4.92 6.68
CA ILE A 108 -5.98 -6.11 5.83
C ILE A 108 -6.96 -7.05 6.50
N HIS A 109 -8.08 -7.28 5.84
CA HIS A 109 -9.18 -8.12 6.28
C HIS A 109 -9.63 -9.08 5.18
N SER A 110 -10.45 -10.06 5.54
CA SER A 110 -11.22 -10.86 4.60
C SER A 110 -12.68 -10.92 5.04
N ASN A 111 -13.57 -10.67 4.09
CA ASN A 111 -14.99 -10.50 4.32
C ASN A 111 -15.71 -11.81 4.63
N ALA A 112 -16.84 -11.70 5.31
CA ALA A 112 -17.80 -12.79 5.47
C ALA A 112 -19.20 -12.29 5.11
N ALA A 113 -19.93 -13.11 4.38
CA ALA A 113 -21.32 -12.82 4.03
C ALA A 113 -22.24 -12.89 5.25
N PRO A 114 -23.35 -12.13 5.28
CA PRO A 114 -24.40 -12.36 6.26
C PRO A 114 -24.90 -13.81 6.18
N GLU A 115 -25.39 -14.36 7.31
CA GLU A 115 -25.74 -15.77 7.46
C GLU A 115 -26.65 -16.31 6.33
N ASN A 116 -27.65 -15.53 5.89
CA ASN A 116 -28.55 -15.89 4.80
C ASN A 116 -27.90 -15.94 3.41
N LEU A 117 -26.70 -15.39 3.26
CA LEU A 117 -25.91 -15.36 2.04
C LEU A 117 -24.57 -16.10 2.19
N ALA A 118 -24.34 -16.77 3.32
CA ALA A 118 -23.09 -17.47 3.59
C ALA A 118 -22.65 -18.35 2.42
N GLY A 119 -21.40 -18.24 2.04
CA GLY A 119 -20.77 -18.96 0.93
C GLY A 119 -21.18 -18.51 -0.48
N LYS A 120 -22.02 -17.49 -0.62
CA LYS A 120 -22.57 -17.07 -1.94
C LYS A 120 -21.94 -15.78 -2.48
N LEU A 121 -21.42 -14.91 -1.59
CA LEU A 121 -20.84 -13.66 -2.03
C LEU A 121 -19.40 -13.84 -2.47
N SER A 122 -18.95 -12.95 -3.35
CA SER A 122 -17.56 -12.87 -3.83
C SER A 122 -17.25 -11.41 -4.17
N GLY A 123 -16.00 -11.02 -4.04
CA GLY A 123 -15.56 -9.66 -4.31
C GLY A 123 -14.41 -9.27 -3.39
N ALA A 124 -13.87 -8.10 -3.65
CA ALA A 124 -12.90 -7.45 -2.78
C ALA A 124 -13.31 -5.98 -2.61
N ASP A 125 -13.32 -5.51 -1.37
CA ASP A 125 -13.83 -4.20 -1.03
C ASP A 125 -12.73 -3.35 -0.38
N PHE A 126 -12.55 -2.11 -0.85
CA PHE A 126 -11.59 -1.17 -0.29
C PHE A 126 -12.34 -0.01 0.36
N TYR A 127 -12.41 -0.05 1.68
CA TYR A 127 -13.15 0.91 2.49
C TYR A 127 -12.30 2.13 2.85
N PHE A 128 -12.93 3.31 2.81
CA PHE A 128 -12.33 4.58 3.24
C PHE A 128 -13.34 5.46 3.99
N TYR A 129 -12.85 6.44 4.76
CA TYR A 129 -13.75 7.38 5.43
C TYR A 129 -14.24 8.47 4.47
N PRO A 130 -15.56 8.76 4.37
CA PRO A 130 -16.15 9.57 3.30
C PRO A 130 -15.56 10.98 3.14
N THR A 131 -15.11 11.60 4.25
CA THR A 131 -14.52 12.95 4.20
C THR A 131 -13.00 12.96 4.03
N SER A 132 -12.37 11.79 3.98
CA SER A 132 -10.92 11.64 3.74
C SER A 132 -10.62 11.60 2.24
N SER A 133 -10.22 12.72 1.66
CA SER A 133 -9.81 12.77 0.25
C SER A 133 -8.60 11.88 -0.04
N LYS A 134 -7.60 11.88 0.86
CA LYS A 134 -6.42 11.02 0.76
C LYS A 134 -6.74 9.53 0.96
N GLY A 135 -7.67 9.21 1.88
CA GLY A 135 -8.15 7.84 2.05
C GLY A 135 -8.87 7.32 0.80
N LYS A 136 -9.71 8.17 0.19
CA LYS A 136 -10.36 7.85 -1.09
C LYS A 136 -9.35 7.64 -2.22
N GLU A 137 -8.35 8.51 -2.33
CA GLU A 137 -7.28 8.40 -3.32
C GLU A 137 -6.51 7.08 -3.13
N ALA A 138 -6.09 6.77 -1.90
CA ALA A 138 -5.41 5.52 -1.58
C ALA A 138 -6.27 4.29 -1.94
N ALA A 139 -7.54 4.26 -1.50
CA ALA A 139 -8.46 3.17 -1.84
C ALA A 139 -8.60 3.00 -3.35
N THR A 140 -8.71 4.10 -4.11
CA THR A 140 -8.80 4.05 -5.57
C THR A 140 -7.56 3.48 -6.22
N VAL A 141 -6.37 3.99 -5.86
CA VAL A 141 -5.11 3.55 -6.48
C VAL A 141 -4.82 2.08 -6.16
N ILE A 142 -4.99 1.69 -4.87
CA ILE A 142 -4.70 0.33 -4.42
C ILE A 142 -5.70 -0.67 -5.02
N SER A 143 -7.00 -0.35 -5.04
CA SER A 143 -8.03 -1.23 -5.62
C SER A 143 -7.87 -1.42 -7.14
N GLU A 144 -7.53 -0.35 -7.88
CA GLU A 144 -7.25 -0.47 -9.31
C GLU A 144 -6.03 -1.36 -9.59
N ASN A 145 -4.99 -1.31 -8.73
CA ASN A 145 -3.89 -2.27 -8.81
C ASN A 145 -4.32 -3.69 -8.46
N TYR A 146 -5.18 -3.85 -7.44
CA TYR A 146 -5.67 -5.15 -6.99
C TYR A 146 -6.49 -5.90 -8.05
N LYS A 147 -7.18 -5.17 -8.92
CA LYS A 147 -7.91 -5.73 -10.09
C LYS A 147 -7.03 -6.55 -11.02
N LYS A 148 -5.70 -6.36 -11.01
CA LYS A 148 -4.77 -7.14 -11.85
C LYS A 148 -4.60 -8.57 -11.35
N THR A 149 -4.79 -8.79 -10.06
CA THR A 149 -4.57 -10.08 -9.39
C THR A 149 -5.88 -10.77 -9.03
N TYR A 150 -6.93 -10.01 -8.70
CA TYR A 150 -8.20 -10.57 -8.29
C TYR A 150 -8.92 -11.28 -9.46
N PRO A 151 -9.45 -12.51 -9.26
CA PRO A 151 -9.98 -13.35 -10.35
C PRO A 151 -11.10 -12.71 -11.18
N ASN A 152 -11.94 -11.88 -10.55
CA ASN A 152 -12.98 -11.12 -11.24
C ASN A 152 -12.82 -9.62 -10.96
N PRO A 153 -12.07 -8.89 -11.79
CA PRO A 153 -11.80 -7.48 -11.58
C PRO A 153 -13.03 -6.57 -11.43
N SER A 154 -14.17 -6.98 -12.01
CA SER A 154 -15.43 -6.22 -11.90
C SER A 154 -16.07 -6.29 -10.50
N ASN A 155 -15.63 -7.21 -9.65
CA ASN A 155 -16.09 -7.37 -8.27
C ASN A 155 -15.10 -6.75 -7.26
N VAL A 156 -14.23 -5.84 -7.72
CA VAL A 156 -13.36 -5.06 -6.83
C VAL A 156 -13.92 -3.65 -6.74
N GLU A 157 -14.35 -3.26 -5.53
CA GLU A 157 -15.06 -2.01 -5.29
C GLU A 157 -14.35 -1.10 -4.27
N ILE A 158 -14.62 0.20 -4.36
CA ILE A 158 -14.26 1.19 -3.34
C ILE A 158 -15.53 1.66 -2.65
N ILE A 159 -15.55 1.61 -1.30
CA ILE A 159 -16.78 1.83 -0.54
C ILE A 159 -16.53 2.86 0.58
N PRO A 160 -17.25 3.99 0.59
CA PRO A 160 -17.20 4.90 1.72
C PRO A 160 -17.89 4.28 2.94
N THR A 161 -17.26 4.38 4.13
CA THR A 161 -17.84 3.87 5.37
C THR A 161 -17.62 4.80 6.54
N THR A 162 -18.63 4.85 7.45
CA THR A 162 -18.56 5.57 8.73
C THR A 162 -18.60 4.62 9.93
N THR A 163 -18.66 3.31 9.70
CA THR A 163 -18.85 2.28 10.74
C THR A 163 -17.58 1.55 11.11
N LEU A 164 -16.66 1.31 10.15
CA LEU A 164 -15.42 0.59 10.39
C LEU A 164 -14.45 1.45 11.23
N ALA A 165 -14.06 0.93 12.39
CA ALA A 165 -13.30 1.67 13.39
C ALA A 165 -11.92 2.11 12.86
N GLU A 166 -11.23 1.28 12.12
CA GLU A 166 -9.88 1.56 11.60
C GLU A 166 -9.85 2.70 10.59
N VAL A 167 -10.87 2.83 9.76
CA VAL A 167 -10.96 3.98 8.83
C VAL A 167 -11.53 5.23 9.48
N LYS A 168 -12.35 5.09 10.54
CA LYS A 168 -13.02 6.20 11.22
C LYS A 168 -12.16 6.86 12.31
N ARG A 169 -11.36 6.07 13.04
CA ARG A 169 -10.71 6.50 14.29
C ARG A 169 -9.21 6.74 14.14
N THR A 170 -8.64 6.48 12.96
CA THR A 170 -7.23 6.73 12.66
C THR A 170 -7.00 8.17 12.20
N LYS A 171 -5.86 8.74 12.57
CA LYS A 171 -5.42 10.09 12.14
C LYS A 171 -4.84 10.09 10.72
N ALA A 172 -4.10 9.04 10.38
CA ALA A 172 -3.57 8.87 9.04
C ALA A 172 -4.71 8.66 8.03
N PRO A 173 -4.52 9.00 6.75
CA PRO A 173 -5.37 8.49 5.70
C PRO A 173 -5.49 6.98 5.85
N ALA A 174 -6.71 6.43 5.81
CA ALA A 174 -6.91 5.02 6.11
C ALA A 174 -7.67 4.29 5.00
N VAL A 175 -7.23 3.08 4.72
CA VAL A 175 -7.92 2.11 3.85
C VAL A 175 -8.01 0.79 4.61
N LEU A 176 -9.19 0.17 4.59
CA LEU A 176 -9.38 -1.22 5.01
C LEU A 176 -9.72 -2.03 3.77
N ALA A 177 -8.88 -3.00 3.45
CA ALA A 177 -9.05 -3.91 2.33
C ALA A 177 -9.65 -5.23 2.81
N GLU A 178 -10.84 -5.55 2.33
CA GLU A 178 -11.44 -6.89 2.38
C GLU A 178 -10.99 -7.64 1.12
N VAL A 179 -9.95 -8.45 1.24
CA VAL A 179 -9.26 -9.03 0.07
C VAL A 179 -10.11 -10.04 -0.71
N ALA A 180 -11.01 -10.75 -0.05
CA ALA A 180 -12.01 -11.65 -0.62
C ALA A 180 -12.93 -12.15 0.50
N TYR A 181 -13.93 -13.01 0.17
CA TYR A 181 -14.86 -13.61 1.14
C TYR A 181 -14.34 -14.93 1.67
N HIS A 182 -13.98 -15.01 2.95
CA HIS A 182 -13.42 -16.24 3.55
C HIS A 182 -14.45 -17.30 3.92
N ASP A 183 -15.74 -16.96 3.95
CA ASP A 183 -16.85 -17.89 4.12
C ASP A 183 -17.24 -18.59 2.80
N ASN A 184 -16.78 -18.09 1.65
CA ASN A 184 -16.97 -18.70 0.34
C ASN A 184 -15.80 -19.65 0.04
N PRO A 185 -16.05 -20.97 -0.18
CA PRO A 185 -14.98 -21.97 -0.36
C PRO A 185 -14.00 -21.63 -1.50
N THR A 186 -14.51 -21.14 -2.62
CA THR A 186 -13.66 -20.76 -3.77
C THR A 186 -12.79 -19.55 -3.46
N GLN A 187 -13.33 -18.55 -2.76
CA GLN A 187 -12.61 -17.35 -2.37
C GLN A 187 -11.60 -17.63 -1.27
N ALA A 188 -11.98 -18.41 -0.26
CA ALA A 188 -11.07 -18.85 0.81
C ALA A 188 -9.89 -19.65 0.25
N GLN A 189 -10.15 -20.56 -0.69
CA GLN A 189 -9.07 -21.31 -1.36
C GLN A 189 -8.18 -20.37 -2.17
N TRP A 190 -8.76 -19.41 -2.91
CA TRP A 190 -8.00 -18.44 -3.67
C TRP A 190 -7.08 -17.60 -2.78
N ILE A 191 -7.54 -17.12 -1.60
CA ILE A 191 -6.69 -16.40 -0.64
C ILE A 191 -5.50 -17.29 -0.26
N ARG A 192 -5.75 -18.54 0.16
CA ARG A 192 -4.67 -19.47 0.60
C ARG A 192 -3.62 -19.72 -0.47
N ASP A 193 -4.07 -19.89 -1.71
CA ASP A 193 -3.17 -20.21 -2.83
C ASP A 193 -2.37 -18.99 -3.32
N ASN A 194 -2.82 -17.77 -2.97
CA ASN A 194 -2.26 -16.53 -3.52
C ASN A 194 -1.71 -15.55 -2.46
N ILE A 195 -1.41 -16.01 -1.24
CA ILE A 195 -0.89 -15.17 -0.14
C ILE A 195 0.24 -14.23 -0.62
N ASN A 196 1.27 -14.77 -1.28
CA ASN A 196 2.42 -14.00 -1.75
C ASN A 196 2.04 -13.00 -2.85
N GLU A 197 1.20 -13.41 -3.81
CA GLU A 197 0.77 -12.55 -4.90
C GLU A 197 -0.13 -11.41 -4.40
N ILE A 198 -1.02 -11.69 -3.44
CA ILE A 198 -1.84 -10.68 -2.77
C ILE A 198 -0.93 -9.67 -2.06
N GLY A 199 0.03 -10.14 -1.26
CA GLY A 199 0.96 -9.28 -0.53
C GLY A 199 1.81 -8.41 -1.46
N LYS A 200 2.36 -9.00 -2.54
CA LYS A 200 3.07 -8.29 -3.60
C LYS A 200 2.21 -7.19 -4.22
N ASN A 201 1.01 -7.55 -4.68
CA ASN A 201 0.12 -6.63 -5.39
C ASN A 201 -0.38 -5.48 -4.49
N LEU A 202 -0.76 -5.76 -3.24
CA LEU A 202 -1.14 -4.72 -2.28
C LEU A 202 0.01 -3.75 -2.03
N THR A 203 1.25 -4.27 -1.91
CA THR A 203 2.44 -3.41 -1.73
C THR A 203 2.73 -2.58 -2.97
N GLU A 204 2.58 -3.13 -4.19
CA GLU A 204 2.69 -2.36 -5.43
C GLU A 204 1.68 -1.22 -5.46
N GLY A 205 0.41 -1.47 -5.11
CA GLY A 205 -0.64 -0.46 -5.02
C GLY A 205 -0.33 0.64 -4.00
N ILE A 206 0.22 0.27 -2.84
CA ILE A 206 0.68 1.21 -1.81
C ILE A 206 1.85 2.05 -2.32
N ALA A 207 2.84 1.46 -2.99
CA ALA A 207 3.97 2.18 -3.57
C ALA A 207 3.50 3.20 -4.63
N LEU A 208 2.55 2.81 -5.48
CA LEU A 208 1.90 3.72 -6.46
C LEU A 208 1.21 4.90 -5.77
N TYR A 209 0.44 4.66 -4.71
CA TYR A 209 -0.22 5.72 -3.94
C TYR A 209 0.80 6.67 -3.29
N LEU A 210 1.87 6.13 -2.72
CA LEU A 210 2.91 6.92 -2.06
C LEU A 210 3.86 7.61 -3.04
N GLY A 211 3.76 7.33 -4.34
CA GLY A 211 4.60 7.91 -5.39
C GLY A 211 6.07 7.47 -5.33
N VAL A 212 6.32 6.26 -4.83
CA VAL A 212 7.66 5.65 -4.79
C VAL A 212 7.77 4.47 -5.75
N PRO A 213 8.97 4.15 -6.24
CA PRO A 213 9.17 2.97 -7.06
C PRO A 213 8.84 1.68 -6.29
N PHE A 214 8.05 0.80 -6.89
CA PHE A 214 7.91 -0.57 -6.41
C PHE A 214 9.14 -1.39 -6.80
N VAL A 215 9.72 -2.11 -5.85
CA VAL A 215 10.93 -2.93 -6.04
C VAL A 215 10.66 -4.32 -5.47
N GLU A 216 10.95 -5.35 -6.28
CA GLU A 216 10.93 -6.74 -5.82
C GLU A 216 12.20 -7.03 -5.00
N PRO A 217 12.11 -7.79 -3.88
CA PRO A 217 13.24 -8.12 -3.02
C PRO A 217 14.22 -9.08 -3.65
#